data_491fbb86552190b67ee4b1f06faa863b
#
_entry.id   491fbb86552190b67ee4b1f06faa863b
#
_cell.length_a   1.000
_cell.length_b   1.000
_cell.length_c   1.000
_cell.angle_alpha   90.00
_cell.angle_beta   90.00
_cell.angle_gamma   90.00
#
_symmetry.space_group_name_H-M   'P 1'
#
loop_
_entity.id
_entity.type
_entity.pdbx_description
1 polymer ?
#
loop_
_entity_poly.entity_id
_entity_poly.type
_entity_poly.pdbx_seq_one_letter_code
_entity_poly.pdbx_strand_id
1 'polypeptide(L)'
;MSNIFIFYICALILIQTNQITIEVTSVEELHKALAKAKAGHTIQIHPGIYDFSTYQRSSKFYGDADGTKNSPITLTAKDPNNPPLLTGPNLEHNYILHITGDYWIIENIRVGYSQKGIVLDNSNYSIIRNVEVFSTGTEAIHIRDGSSNCLVQKCYIHNTGLVTPGYGEGVYIGSSKNTDEYGYNCDNNTIEECIFRDIAAEPIDIKEFTTGQEISGCTFYGDGISGENYAGSFIDIKGNNCYVHDNVGFRNKNSKVEAAFEVHRLAEGWGDGHRFINNVVYMDRPYGEIDTNKKMYVVDGWNMKFSVKNNKVDYGEGLIDANSAEFYNSRLVNFLE
;
A
#
# COMPACT_ATOMS: atom_id res chain seq x y z
N MET A 1 -33.63 -54.55 -29.03
CA MET A 1 -32.61 -53.90 -28.18
C MET A 1 -32.84 -52.42 -28.20
N SER A 2 -33.45 -51.91 -27.15
CA SER A 2 -33.86 -50.50 -27.05
C SER A 2 -32.83 -49.74 -26.21
N ASN A 3 -32.09 -48.79 -26.84
CA ASN A 3 -31.12 -47.95 -26.17
C ASN A 3 -31.86 -46.79 -25.49
N ILE A 4 -31.87 -46.82 -24.16
CA ILE A 4 -32.35 -45.70 -23.36
C ILE A 4 -31.17 -44.72 -23.16
N PHE A 5 -31.24 -43.56 -23.81
CA PHE A 5 -30.35 -42.41 -23.52
C PHE A 5 -30.85 -41.66 -22.28
N ILE A 6 -30.10 -41.75 -21.18
CA ILE A 6 -30.33 -40.96 -19.98
C ILE A 6 -29.62 -39.61 -20.17
N PHE A 7 -30.40 -38.52 -20.36
CA PHE A 7 -29.89 -37.17 -20.32
C PHE A 7 -29.75 -36.70 -18.84
N TYR A 8 -28.52 -36.52 -18.40
CA TYR A 8 -28.26 -35.80 -17.15
C TYR A 8 -28.41 -34.29 -17.41
N ILE A 9 -29.50 -33.70 -16.93
CA ILE A 9 -29.66 -32.23 -16.84
C ILE A 9 -28.91 -31.80 -15.58
N CYS A 10 -27.69 -31.26 -15.75
CA CYS A 10 -27.04 -30.47 -14.69
C CYS A 10 -27.80 -29.15 -14.53
N ALA A 11 -28.66 -29.06 -13.54
CA ALA A 11 -29.24 -27.79 -13.13
C ALA A 11 -28.13 -26.93 -12.48
N LEU A 12 -27.62 -25.94 -13.20
CA LEU A 12 -26.84 -24.87 -12.64
C LEU A 12 -27.79 -24.05 -11.75
N ILE A 13 -27.72 -24.24 -10.44
CA ILE A 13 -28.34 -23.33 -9.49
C ILE A 13 -27.52 -22.06 -9.50
N LEU A 14 -27.96 -21.06 -10.26
CA LEU A 14 -27.52 -19.68 -10.12
C LEU A 14 -28.00 -19.18 -8.76
N ILE A 15 -27.13 -19.24 -7.77
CA ILE A 15 -27.35 -18.53 -6.49
C ILE A 15 -27.23 -17.05 -6.83
N GLN A 16 -28.38 -16.40 -7.09
CA GLN A 16 -28.46 -14.94 -7.11
C GLN A 16 -28.19 -14.47 -5.68
N THR A 17 -26.97 -14.03 -5.41
CA THR A 17 -26.68 -13.27 -4.18
C THR A 17 -27.44 -11.95 -4.28
N ASN A 18 -28.47 -11.77 -3.44
CA ASN A 18 -29.15 -10.48 -3.33
C ASN A 18 -28.14 -9.45 -2.83
N GLN A 19 -27.61 -8.67 -3.76
CA GLN A 19 -26.74 -7.56 -3.44
C GLN A 19 -27.60 -6.46 -2.81
N ILE A 20 -27.40 -6.21 -1.52
CA ILE A 20 -28.15 -5.19 -0.77
C ILE A 20 -27.33 -3.90 -0.80
N THR A 21 -27.91 -2.85 -1.38
CA THR A 21 -27.35 -1.52 -1.34
C THR A 21 -27.90 -0.71 -0.18
N ILE A 22 -27.01 -0.13 0.63
CA ILE A 22 -27.31 0.73 1.77
C ILE A 22 -26.81 2.12 1.44
N GLU A 23 -27.71 3.07 1.27
CA GLU A 23 -27.32 4.48 1.03
C GLU A 23 -27.08 5.19 2.37
N VAL A 24 -26.02 6.01 2.41
CA VAL A 24 -25.55 6.71 3.61
C VAL A 24 -25.40 8.19 3.31
N THR A 25 -26.03 9.03 4.13
CA THR A 25 -26.05 10.49 3.99
C THR A 25 -25.53 11.23 5.21
N SER A 26 -25.23 10.49 6.29
CA SER A 26 -24.74 11.06 7.55
C SER A 26 -23.67 10.16 8.21
N VAL A 27 -22.89 10.74 9.11
CA VAL A 27 -21.88 10.03 9.92
C VAL A 27 -22.51 8.92 10.74
N GLU A 28 -23.67 9.17 11.34
CA GLU A 28 -24.41 8.18 12.11
C GLU A 28 -24.84 6.97 11.26
N GLU A 29 -25.36 7.24 10.05
CA GLU A 29 -25.75 6.18 9.13
C GLU A 29 -24.55 5.36 8.67
N LEU A 30 -23.39 6.01 8.42
CA LEU A 30 -22.17 5.32 8.05
C LEU A 30 -21.69 4.38 9.18
N HIS A 31 -21.66 4.84 10.43
CA HIS A 31 -21.34 3.97 11.56
C HIS A 31 -22.29 2.78 11.68
N LYS A 32 -23.60 3.02 11.52
CA LYS A 32 -24.61 1.94 11.57
C LYS A 32 -24.47 0.97 10.41
N ALA A 33 -24.16 1.46 9.21
CA ALA A 33 -23.98 0.62 8.02
C ALA A 33 -22.76 -0.28 8.16
N LEU A 34 -21.63 0.25 8.62
CA LEU A 34 -20.40 -0.49 8.88
C LEU A 34 -20.63 -1.57 9.96
N ALA A 35 -21.24 -1.22 11.10
CA ALA A 35 -21.50 -2.14 12.21
C ALA A 35 -22.52 -3.24 11.88
N LYS A 36 -23.32 -3.08 10.81
CA LYS A 36 -24.32 -4.05 10.37
C LYS A 36 -23.98 -4.68 9.01
N ALA A 37 -22.80 -4.42 8.52
CA ALA A 37 -22.34 -4.97 7.24
C ALA A 37 -22.43 -6.50 7.24
N LYS A 38 -22.68 -7.08 6.07
CA LYS A 38 -22.70 -8.52 5.83
C LYS A 38 -22.18 -8.81 4.44
N ALA A 39 -21.72 -10.02 4.19
CA ALA A 39 -21.32 -10.46 2.86
C ALA A 39 -22.36 -10.08 1.79
N GLY A 40 -21.89 -9.44 0.71
CA GLY A 40 -22.71 -8.95 -0.39
C GLY A 40 -23.37 -7.58 -0.18
N HIS A 41 -23.15 -6.91 0.95
CA HIS A 41 -23.63 -5.53 1.13
C HIS A 41 -22.76 -4.54 0.36
N THR A 42 -23.40 -3.56 -0.25
CA THR A 42 -22.76 -2.36 -0.83
C THR A 42 -23.21 -1.14 -0.04
N ILE A 43 -22.28 -0.49 0.66
CA ILE A 43 -22.50 0.76 1.40
C ILE A 43 -22.12 1.90 0.46
N GLN A 44 -23.12 2.65 -0.02
CA GLN A 44 -22.94 3.81 -0.90
C GLN A 44 -23.01 5.10 -0.12
N ILE A 45 -21.90 5.83 -0.07
CA ILE A 45 -21.80 7.09 0.68
C ILE A 45 -22.11 8.25 -0.28
N HIS A 46 -23.07 9.08 0.07
CA HIS A 46 -23.38 10.31 -0.68
C HIS A 46 -22.23 11.32 -0.55
N PRO A 47 -22.09 12.25 -1.52
CA PRO A 47 -21.11 13.32 -1.44
C PRO A 47 -21.24 14.11 -0.14
N GLY A 48 -20.11 14.45 0.49
CA GLY A 48 -20.08 15.20 1.76
C GLY A 48 -18.81 14.94 2.56
N ILE A 49 -18.76 15.56 3.73
CA ILE A 49 -17.68 15.39 4.71
C ILE A 49 -18.23 14.60 5.89
N TYR A 50 -17.57 13.50 6.21
CA TYR A 50 -17.93 12.56 7.27
C TYR A 50 -16.82 12.53 8.32
N ASP A 51 -16.98 13.37 9.36
CA ASP A 51 -16.06 13.41 10.51
C ASP A 51 -16.55 12.43 11.58
N PHE A 52 -15.81 11.34 11.80
CA PHE A 52 -16.20 10.31 12.75
C PHE A 52 -16.38 10.85 14.19
N SER A 53 -15.67 11.90 14.58
CA SER A 53 -15.74 12.48 15.92
C SER A 53 -17.08 13.14 16.24
N THR A 54 -17.87 13.44 15.23
CA THR A 54 -19.19 14.07 15.38
C THR A 54 -20.28 13.10 15.86
N TYR A 55 -19.98 11.79 15.90
CA TYR A 55 -20.93 10.76 16.32
C TYR A 55 -20.46 10.04 17.58
N GLN A 56 -21.22 10.18 18.68
CA GLN A 56 -21.01 9.46 19.94
C GLN A 56 -19.55 9.42 20.45
N ARG A 57 -18.77 10.44 20.13
CA ARG A 57 -17.33 10.49 20.39
C ARG A 57 -16.56 9.28 19.81
N SER A 58 -16.99 8.80 18.65
CA SER A 58 -16.28 7.73 17.95
C SER A 58 -14.82 8.11 17.70
N SER A 59 -13.94 7.12 17.70
CA SER A 59 -12.52 7.29 17.41
C SER A 59 -12.14 6.89 15.99
N LYS A 60 -13.07 6.32 15.20
CA LYS A 60 -12.84 5.84 13.83
C LYS A 60 -14.13 5.30 13.21
N PHE A 61 -14.15 5.17 11.88
CA PHE A 61 -15.09 4.29 11.19
C PHE A 61 -14.57 2.86 11.25
N TYR A 62 -15.39 1.93 11.69
CA TYR A 62 -14.95 0.55 11.97
C TYR A 62 -15.85 -0.49 11.30
N GLY A 63 -15.23 -1.46 10.62
CA GLY A 63 -15.90 -2.60 9.98
C GLY A 63 -15.21 -3.92 10.33
N ASP A 64 -15.94 -4.86 10.91
CA ASP A 64 -15.45 -6.16 11.39
C ASP A 64 -16.14 -7.38 10.77
N ALA A 65 -17.10 -7.14 9.89
CA ALA A 65 -17.81 -8.24 9.23
C ALA A 65 -16.97 -8.83 8.09
N ASP A 66 -17.07 -10.15 7.92
CA ASP A 66 -16.46 -10.81 6.78
C ASP A 66 -17.37 -10.79 5.55
N GLY A 67 -16.78 -10.36 4.42
CA GLY A 67 -17.29 -10.70 3.11
C GLY A 67 -16.90 -12.12 2.70
N THR A 68 -17.09 -12.43 1.44
CA THR A 68 -16.57 -13.66 0.82
C THR A 68 -16.07 -13.36 -0.59
N LYS A 69 -15.29 -14.22 -1.18
CA LYS A 69 -14.80 -14.08 -2.56
C LYS A 69 -15.94 -13.79 -3.56
N ASN A 70 -17.09 -14.41 -3.39
CA ASN A 70 -18.24 -14.27 -4.30
C ASN A 70 -19.27 -13.22 -3.84
N SER A 71 -19.11 -12.70 -2.63
CA SER A 71 -19.98 -11.71 -2.01
C SER A 71 -19.17 -10.79 -1.10
N PRO A 72 -18.27 -9.97 -1.65
CA PRO A 72 -17.49 -9.03 -0.84
C PRO A 72 -18.41 -7.98 -0.21
N ILE A 73 -17.91 -7.29 0.81
CA ILE A 73 -18.54 -6.09 1.36
C ILE A 73 -17.91 -4.89 0.67
N THR A 74 -18.73 -4.02 0.08
CA THR A 74 -18.23 -2.86 -0.66
C THR A 74 -18.59 -1.57 0.05
N LEU A 75 -17.60 -0.71 0.28
CA LEU A 75 -17.73 0.67 0.74
C LEU A 75 -17.31 1.59 -0.42
N THR A 76 -18.25 2.36 -0.97
CA THR A 76 -18.00 3.15 -2.17
C THR A 76 -18.76 4.49 -2.18
N ALA A 77 -18.32 5.42 -3.01
CA ALA A 77 -19.06 6.63 -3.28
C ALA A 77 -20.38 6.33 -4.03
N LYS A 78 -21.42 7.06 -3.71
CA LYS A 78 -22.65 7.13 -4.52
C LYS A 78 -22.39 7.77 -5.87
N ASP A 79 -21.53 8.79 -5.90
CA ASP A 79 -21.07 9.48 -7.11
C ASP A 79 -19.53 9.49 -7.13
N PRO A 80 -18.89 8.65 -7.94
CA PRO A 80 -17.43 8.61 -8.05
C PRO A 80 -16.79 9.91 -8.57
N ASN A 81 -17.56 10.78 -9.24
CA ASN A 81 -17.06 12.08 -9.70
C ASN A 81 -17.10 13.16 -8.60
N ASN A 82 -17.82 12.89 -7.52
CA ASN A 82 -17.86 13.74 -6.32
C ASN A 82 -17.72 12.89 -5.05
N PRO A 83 -16.52 12.31 -4.83
CA PRO A 83 -16.30 11.34 -3.77
C PRO A 83 -16.46 11.97 -2.37
N PRO A 84 -17.06 11.23 -1.41
CA PRO A 84 -17.13 11.67 -0.03
C PRO A 84 -15.74 11.73 0.60
N LEU A 85 -15.56 12.67 1.54
CA LEU A 85 -14.38 12.74 2.40
C LEU A 85 -14.69 12.14 3.77
N LEU A 86 -14.01 11.07 4.13
CA LEU A 86 -13.96 10.56 5.48
C LEU A 86 -12.79 11.21 6.22
N THR A 87 -13.05 11.76 7.41
CA THR A 87 -12.06 12.55 8.14
C THR A 87 -12.13 12.34 9.64
N GLY A 88 -11.10 12.79 10.35
CA GLY A 88 -10.99 12.84 11.78
C GLY A 88 -10.82 14.26 12.31
N PRO A 89 -10.76 14.44 13.64
CA PRO A 89 -10.70 15.76 14.27
C PRO A 89 -9.30 16.38 14.29
N ASN A 90 -8.24 15.59 14.15
CA ASN A 90 -6.85 16.05 14.22
C ASN A 90 -5.88 15.01 13.65
N LEU A 91 -4.59 15.36 13.55
CA LEU A 91 -3.52 14.54 12.99
C LEU A 91 -2.76 13.69 14.03
N GLU A 92 -3.09 13.81 15.32
CA GLU A 92 -2.27 13.21 16.38
C GLU A 92 -2.76 11.82 16.81
N HIS A 93 -4.05 11.54 16.61
CA HIS A 93 -4.69 10.36 17.16
C HIS A 93 -5.65 9.72 16.16
N ASN A 94 -5.84 8.39 16.34
CA ASN A 94 -6.85 7.58 15.69
C ASN A 94 -6.58 7.26 14.20
N TYR A 95 -7.40 6.38 13.68
CA TYR A 95 -7.47 5.99 12.27
C TYR A 95 -8.80 6.49 11.70
N ILE A 96 -8.83 6.84 10.41
CA ILE A 96 -10.11 7.22 9.81
C ILE A 96 -10.95 5.98 9.56
N LEU A 97 -10.40 5.00 8.84
CA LEU A 97 -11.10 3.76 8.53
C LEU A 97 -10.28 2.56 9.03
N HIS A 98 -10.91 1.71 9.84
CA HIS A 98 -10.29 0.51 10.38
C HIS A 98 -11.14 -0.72 10.02
N ILE A 99 -10.57 -1.63 9.26
CA ILE A 99 -11.23 -2.86 8.82
C ILE A 99 -10.50 -4.06 9.42
N THR A 100 -11.29 -4.96 10.03
CA THR A 100 -10.78 -6.21 10.62
C THR A 100 -11.47 -7.46 10.05
N GLY A 101 -12.41 -7.29 9.12
CA GLY A 101 -13.04 -8.39 8.38
C GLY A 101 -12.39 -8.62 7.02
N ASP A 102 -12.57 -9.83 6.49
CA ASP A 102 -12.06 -10.26 5.19
C ASP A 102 -12.91 -9.79 4.01
N TYR A 103 -12.33 -9.75 2.81
CA TYR A 103 -13.02 -9.48 1.54
C TYR A 103 -13.80 -8.16 1.51
N TRP A 104 -13.19 -7.09 1.99
CA TRP A 104 -13.70 -5.74 1.81
C TRP A 104 -13.21 -5.12 0.49
N ILE A 105 -14.07 -4.35 -0.16
CA ILE A 105 -13.72 -3.46 -1.27
C ILE A 105 -13.99 -2.03 -0.82
N ILE A 106 -12.93 -1.23 -0.72
CA ILE A 106 -12.97 0.18 -0.34
C ILE A 106 -12.58 0.97 -1.58
N GLU A 107 -13.51 1.76 -2.12
CA GLU A 107 -13.24 2.41 -3.39
C GLU A 107 -13.94 3.76 -3.58
N ASN A 108 -13.36 4.58 -4.47
CA ASN A 108 -13.94 5.84 -4.92
C ASN A 108 -14.24 6.84 -3.79
N ILE A 109 -13.44 6.84 -2.72
CA ILE A 109 -13.59 7.74 -1.57
C ILE A 109 -12.31 8.52 -1.30
N ARG A 110 -12.42 9.55 -0.49
CA ARG A 110 -11.29 10.33 0.01
C ARG A 110 -11.17 10.13 1.52
N VAL A 111 -9.92 10.00 2.00
CA VAL A 111 -9.61 9.74 3.42
C VAL A 111 -8.48 10.69 3.85
N GLY A 112 -8.72 11.52 4.85
CA GLY A 112 -7.69 12.49 5.28
C GLY A 112 -7.96 13.14 6.63
N TYR A 113 -6.95 13.81 7.20
CA TYR A 113 -6.97 14.53 8.49
C TYR A 113 -7.13 13.64 9.72
N SER A 114 -6.27 12.63 9.87
CA SER A 114 -6.13 11.82 11.08
C SER A 114 -4.69 11.36 11.25
N GLN A 115 -4.37 10.69 12.35
CA GLN A 115 -3.04 10.09 12.54
C GLN A 115 -2.72 9.10 11.42
N LYS A 116 -3.64 8.14 11.15
CA LYS A 116 -3.54 7.20 10.02
C LYS A 116 -4.80 7.26 9.17
N GLY A 117 -4.65 6.99 7.88
CA GLY A 117 -5.79 6.95 6.97
C GLY A 117 -6.58 5.66 7.08
N ILE A 118 -6.12 4.59 6.46
CA ILE A 118 -6.79 3.27 6.41
C ILE A 118 -5.90 2.23 7.09
N VAL A 119 -6.47 1.47 8.01
CA VAL A 119 -5.78 0.35 8.68
C VAL A 119 -6.55 -0.94 8.42
N LEU A 120 -5.83 -1.94 7.93
CA LEU A 120 -6.30 -3.31 7.76
C LEU A 120 -5.61 -4.18 8.83
N ASP A 121 -6.37 -4.69 9.80
CA ASP A 121 -5.89 -5.61 10.83
C ASP A 121 -6.57 -6.96 10.68
N ASN A 122 -5.82 -8.02 10.46
CA ASN A 122 -6.35 -9.37 10.20
C ASN A 122 -7.46 -9.39 9.13
N SER A 123 -7.29 -8.54 8.11
CA SER A 123 -8.25 -8.33 7.01
C SER A 123 -7.64 -8.87 5.71
N ASN A 124 -8.05 -10.06 5.32
CA ASN A 124 -7.48 -10.75 4.17
C ASN A 124 -8.31 -10.51 2.90
N TYR A 125 -7.67 -10.57 1.75
CA TYR A 125 -8.31 -10.42 0.44
C TYR A 125 -9.08 -9.11 0.28
N SER A 126 -8.71 -8.08 1.03
CA SER A 126 -9.34 -6.77 0.97
C SER A 126 -8.70 -5.91 -0.13
N ILE A 127 -9.51 -5.08 -0.76
CA ILE A 127 -9.13 -4.23 -1.89
C ILE A 127 -9.35 -2.78 -1.53
N ILE A 128 -8.31 -1.94 -1.67
CA ILE A 128 -8.40 -0.49 -1.59
C ILE A 128 -8.07 0.02 -2.99
N ARG A 129 -9.04 0.59 -3.70
CA ARG A 129 -8.81 1.06 -5.07
C ARG A 129 -9.45 2.41 -5.38
N ASN A 130 -8.77 3.19 -6.20
CA ASN A 130 -9.24 4.53 -6.60
C ASN A 130 -9.61 5.38 -5.37
N VAL A 131 -8.75 5.38 -4.37
CA VAL A 131 -8.90 6.13 -3.11
C VAL A 131 -7.82 7.19 -3.03
N GLU A 132 -8.18 8.40 -2.63
CA GLU A 132 -7.23 9.44 -2.23
C GLU A 132 -7.02 9.36 -0.72
N VAL A 133 -5.77 9.12 -0.28
CA VAL A 133 -5.40 9.15 1.15
C VAL A 133 -4.39 10.25 1.36
N PHE A 134 -4.70 11.20 2.25
CA PHE A 134 -3.89 12.40 2.38
C PHE A 134 -3.93 13.04 3.75
N SER A 135 -2.96 13.93 4.02
CA SER A 135 -2.87 14.71 5.26
C SER A 135 -2.99 13.83 6.50
N THR A 136 -2.08 12.85 6.62
CA THR A 136 -1.98 11.99 7.79
C THR A 136 -0.85 12.42 8.71
N GLY A 137 -1.01 12.20 10.01
CA GLY A 137 0.02 12.52 11.01
C GLY A 137 1.20 11.57 10.96
N THR A 138 0.93 10.31 10.64
CA THR A 138 1.90 9.23 10.38
C THR A 138 1.56 8.57 9.06
N GLU A 139 1.57 7.23 8.94
CA GLU A 139 1.34 6.52 7.69
C GLU A 139 -0.08 6.67 7.12
N ALA A 140 -0.20 6.63 5.79
CA ALA A 140 -1.49 6.74 5.12
C ALA A 140 -2.29 5.43 5.13
N ILE A 141 -1.67 4.31 4.73
CA ILE A 141 -2.30 2.99 4.73
C ILE A 141 -1.39 2.03 5.51
N HIS A 142 -1.97 1.28 6.44
CA HIS A 142 -1.25 0.26 7.20
C HIS A 142 -1.94 -1.10 7.02
N ILE A 143 -1.21 -2.07 6.47
CA ILE A 143 -1.63 -3.47 6.31
C ILE A 143 -0.86 -4.29 7.34
N ARG A 144 -1.51 -4.74 8.41
CA ARG A 144 -0.85 -5.40 9.54
C ARG A 144 -1.67 -6.54 10.13
N ASP A 145 -1.21 -7.10 11.25
CA ASP A 145 -1.87 -8.15 12.03
C ASP A 145 -2.30 -9.36 11.17
N GLY A 146 -1.40 -9.81 10.28
CA GLY A 146 -1.65 -10.97 9.43
C GLY A 146 -2.48 -10.69 8.17
N SER A 147 -2.82 -9.42 7.88
CA SER A 147 -3.57 -9.07 6.66
C SER A 147 -2.78 -9.45 5.40
N SER A 148 -3.31 -10.38 4.63
CA SER A 148 -2.63 -10.98 3.48
C SER A 148 -3.50 -11.03 2.24
N ASN A 149 -2.87 -11.13 1.06
CA ASN A 149 -3.54 -11.19 -0.23
C ASN A 149 -4.42 -9.93 -0.50
N CYS A 150 -4.05 -8.80 0.07
CA CYS A 150 -4.73 -7.52 -0.12
C CYS A 150 -4.20 -6.81 -1.37
N LEU A 151 -5.04 -5.95 -1.94
CA LEU A 151 -4.71 -5.14 -3.11
C LEU A 151 -4.90 -3.65 -2.82
N VAL A 152 -3.85 -2.86 -3.04
CA VAL A 152 -3.93 -1.38 -3.07
C VAL A 152 -3.70 -0.94 -4.52
N GLN A 153 -4.73 -0.44 -5.19
CA GLN A 153 -4.69 -0.18 -6.63
C GLN A 153 -5.20 1.22 -6.98
N LYS A 154 -4.49 1.91 -7.89
CA LYS A 154 -4.91 3.22 -8.45
C LYS A 154 -5.23 4.27 -7.37
N CYS A 155 -4.49 4.23 -6.27
CA CYS A 155 -4.64 5.18 -5.18
C CYS A 155 -3.72 6.38 -5.37
N TYR A 156 -4.18 7.56 -4.94
CA TYR A 156 -3.35 8.74 -4.81
C TYR A 156 -3.05 8.99 -3.33
N ILE A 157 -1.80 8.82 -2.94
CA ILE A 157 -1.36 8.90 -1.55
C ILE A 157 -0.40 10.07 -1.42
N HIS A 158 -0.70 11.02 -0.50
CA HIS A 158 0.11 12.21 -0.41
C HIS A 158 0.01 12.96 0.93
N ASN A 159 1.02 13.80 1.21
CA ASN A 159 1.09 14.62 2.42
C ASN A 159 0.98 13.79 3.71
N THR A 160 1.86 12.83 3.88
CA THR A 160 1.94 11.98 5.07
C THR A 160 2.97 12.49 6.07
N GLY A 161 2.97 11.94 7.29
CA GLY A 161 3.98 12.25 8.30
C GLY A 161 3.95 13.68 8.81
N LEU A 162 2.79 14.36 8.76
CA LEU A 162 2.67 15.77 9.12
C LEU A 162 2.92 16.06 10.60
N VAL A 163 2.85 15.04 11.47
CA VAL A 163 3.17 15.13 12.91
C VAL A 163 4.49 14.45 13.21
N THR A 164 4.72 13.27 12.63
CA THR A 164 5.94 12.50 12.87
C THR A 164 6.51 12.04 11.51
N PRO A 165 7.37 12.86 10.89
CA PRO A 165 7.84 12.60 9.52
C PRO A 165 8.52 11.25 9.33
N GLY A 166 9.33 10.82 10.29
CA GLY A 166 10.02 9.52 10.22
C GLY A 166 9.12 8.27 10.38
N TYR A 167 7.80 8.46 10.53
CA TYR A 167 6.77 7.43 10.53
C TYR A 167 5.64 7.79 9.55
N GLY A 168 5.97 8.56 8.53
CA GLY A 168 5.03 9.06 7.54
C GLY A 168 5.04 8.27 6.25
N GLU A 169 5.00 6.95 6.32
CA GLU A 169 4.99 6.08 5.16
C GLU A 169 3.67 6.22 4.35
N GLY A 170 3.78 5.99 3.04
CA GLY A 170 2.59 5.93 2.20
C GLY A 170 1.80 4.65 2.44
N VAL A 171 2.43 3.49 2.27
CA VAL A 171 1.88 2.17 2.61
C VAL A 171 2.90 1.42 3.46
N TYR A 172 2.47 1.02 4.66
CA TYR A 172 3.28 0.23 5.58
C TYR A 172 2.71 -1.19 5.65
N ILE A 173 3.55 -2.20 5.36
CA ILE A 173 3.14 -3.61 5.30
C ILE A 173 3.84 -4.40 6.40
N GLY A 174 3.07 -4.99 7.30
CA GLY A 174 3.56 -5.77 8.42
C GLY A 174 3.73 -4.96 9.70
N SER A 175 4.49 -5.49 10.63
CA SER A 175 4.80 -4.90 11.92
C SER A 175 6.28 -5.07 12.22
N SER A 176 6.89 -4.08 12.87
CA SER A 176 8.28 -4.19 13.32
C SER A 176 8.46 -5.38 14.27
N LYS A 177 9.58 -6.08 14.16
CA LYS A 177 9.99 -7.18 15.07
C LYS A 177 9.98 -6.81 16.57
N ASN A 178 9.93 -5.53 16.86
CA ASN A 178 9.88 -5.02 18.23
C ASN A 178 8.45 -4.78 18.73
N THR A 179 7.45 -5.18 17.95
CA THR A 179 6.02 -4.99 18.25
C THR A 179 5.40 -6.36 18.51
N ASP A 180 5.05 -6.67 19.76
CA ASP A 180 4.42 -7.94 20.14
C ASP A 180 2.88 -7.89 20.07
N GLU A 181 2.31 -6.73 19.72
CA GLU A 181 0.86 -6.49 19.75
C GLU A 181 0.15 -7.08 18.51
N TYR A 182 0.85 -7.20 17.38
CA TYR A 182 0.26 -7.58 16.09
C TYR A 182 0.94 -8.79 15.48
N GLY A 183 0.17 -9.60 14.75
CA GLY A 183 0.70 -10.68 13.93
C GLY A 183 1.60 -10.18 12.80
N TYR A 184 2.62 -10.98 12.43
CA TYR A 184 3.64 -10.56 11.47
C TYR A 184 3.32 -10.89 10.01
N ASN A 185 2.72 -12.05 9.72
CA ASN A 185 2.63 -12.66 8.39
C ASN A 185 1.66 -11.92 7.45
N CYS A 186 2.01 -10.68 7.08
CA CYS A 186 1.26 -9.89 6.09
C CYS A 186 1.79 -10.22 4.69
N ASP A 187 1.33 -11.31 4.09
CA ASP A 187 1.93 -11.93 2.92
C ASP A 187 1.14 -11.69 1.63
N ASN A 188 1.85 -11.73 0.48
CA ASN A 188 1.27 -11.69 -0.86
C ASN A 188 0.34 -10.48 -1.10
N ASN A 189 0.66 -9.33 -0.53
CA ASN A 189 -0.06 -8.11 -0.82
C ASN A 189 0.47 -7.46 -2.10
N THR A 190 -0.41 -6.84 -2.86
CA THR A 190 -0.09 -6.17 -4.11
C THR A 190 -0.38 -4.67 -3.99
N ILE A 191 0.59 -3.85 -4.44
CA ILE A 191 0.42 -2.40 -4.59
C ILE A 191 0.68 -2.06 -6.05
N GLU A 192 -0.35 -1.59 -6.76
CA GLU A 192 -0.22 -1.36 -8.18
C GLU A 192 -0.86 -0.07 -8.66
N GLU A 193 -0.26 0.54 -9.67
CA GLU A 193 -0.76 1.75 -10.36
C GLU A 193 -1.04 2.93 -9.40
N CYS A 194 -0.36 2.99 -8.26
CA CYS A 194 -0.51 4.05 -7.25
C CYS A 194 0.45 5.22 -7.51
N ILE A 195 0.05 6.41 -7.07
CA ILE A 195 0.88 7.62 -7.13
C ILE A 195 1.17 8.07 -5.70
N PHE A 196 2.46 8.26 -5.41
CA PHE A 196 2.96 8.72 -4.11
C PHE A 196 3.63 10.08 -4.24
N ARG A 197 3.18 11.07 -3.49
CA ARG A 197 3.75 12.43 -3.51
C ARG A 197 3.77 13.04 -2.12
N ASP A 198 4.80 13.80 -1.80
CA ASP A 198 4.94 14.46 -0.49
C ASP A 198 4.78 13.48 0.67
N ILE A 199 5.40 12.31 0.54
CA ILE A 199 5.49 11.26 1.55
C ILE A 199 6.70 11.55 2.41
N ALA A 200 6.54 11.65 3.73
CA ALA A 200 7.60 12.10 4.61
C ALA A 200 8.62 11.02 4.99
N ALA A 201 8.22 9.75 4.99
CA ALA A 201 9.12 8.60 5.08
C ALA A 201 9.21 7.88 3.73
N GLU A 202 9.28 6.55 3.71
CA GLU A 202 9.24 5.80 2.45
C GLU A 202 7.81 5.73 1.88
N PRO A 203 7.62 5.95 0.58
CA PRO A 203 6.34 5.64 -0.07
C PRO A 203 5.80 4.24 0.23
N ILE A 204 6.68 3.24 0.31
CA ILE A 204 6.30 1.88 0.72
C ILE A 204 7.37 1.32 1.67
N ASP A 205 6.97 0.88 2.86
CA ASP A 205 7.81 0.15 3.82
C ASP A 205 7.27 -1.27 4.03
N ILE A 206 8.10 -2.28 3.74
CA ILE A 206 7.78 -3.71 3.84
C ILE A 206 8.59 -4.31 4.97
N LYS A 207 7.92 -4.69 6.04
CA LYS A 207 8.57 -5.16 7.27
C LYS A 207 9.08 -6.60 7.17
N GLU A 208 10.02 -6.90 8.04
CA GLU A 208 10.48 -8.26 8.30
C GLU A 208 9.32 -9.18 8.67
N PHE A 209 9.47 -10.46 8.43
CA PHE A 209 8.46 -11.52 8.62
C PHE A 209 7.29 -11.48 7.63
N THR A 210 7.40 -10.69 6.55
CA THR A 210 6.45 -10.69 5.43
C THR A 210 7.08 -11.28 4.17
N THR A 211 6.31 -11.89 3.29
CA THR A 211 6.81 -12.48 2.04
C THR A 211 5.89 -12.26 0.86
N GLY A 212 6.47 -12.23 -0.35
CA GLY A 212 5.73 -12.30 -1.59
C GLY A 212 4.99 -11.03 -1.99
N GLN A 213 5.41 -9.85 -1.52
CA GLN A 213 4.79 -8.59 -1.93
C GLN A 213 5.07 -8.29 -3.40
N GLU A 214 4.09 -7.75 -4.12
CA GLU A 214 4.23 -7.28 -5.50
C GLU A 214 3.95 -5.78 -5.58
N ILE A 215 4.91 -5.01 -6.16
CA ILE A 215 4.79 -3.57 -6.33
C ILE A 215 5.02 -3.24 -7.81
N SER A 216 3.97 -2.76 -8.51
CA SER A 216 4.03 -2.58 -9.94
C SER A 216 3.30 -1.34 -10.45
N GLY A 217 3.82 -0.76 -11.54
CA GLY A 217 3.18 0.37 -12.23
C GLY A 217 3.01 1.63 -11.38
N CYS A 218 3.68 1.72 -10.23
CA CYS A 218 3.58 2.85 -9.33
C CYS A 218 4.47 4.01 -9.76
N THR A 219 4.07 5.23 -9.37
CA THR A 219 4.88 6.44 -9.57
C THR A 219 5.24 7.05 -8.23
N PHE A 220 6.53 7.25 -8.00
CA PHE A 220 7.08 7.78 -6.76
C PHE A 220 7.72 9.15 -6.98
N TYR A 221 7.33 10.15 -6.16
CA TYR A 221 7.97 11.45 -6.08
C TYR A 221 8.68 11.57 -4.73
N GLY A 222 10.00 11.73 -4.75
CA GLY A 222 10.83 11.74 -3.55
C GLY A 222 10.92 13.09 -2.84
N ASP A 223 10.17 14.11 -3.27
CA ASP A 223 10.29 15.48 -2.78
C ASP A 223 9.99 15.63 -1.29
N GLY A 224 9.05 14.83 -0.78
CA GLY A 224 8.60 14.87 0.61
C GLY A 224 9.47 14.09 1.59
N ILE A 225 10.34 13.19 1.12
CA ILE A 225 11.14 12.31 1.98
C ILE A 225 12.06 13.13 2.89
N SER A 226 11.88 13.00 4.19
CA SER A 226 12.51 13.85 5.21
C SER A 226 13.93 13.44 5.57
N GLY A 227 14.27 12.17 5.40
CA GLY A 227 15.50 11.54 5.91
C GLY A 227 15.43 11.20 7.40
N GLU A 228 14.33 11.48 8.09
CA GLU A 228 14.14 11.10 9.48
C GLU A 228 13.91 9.60 9.61
N ASN A 229 14.35 9.00 10.71
CA ASN A 229 14.24 7.57 10.97
C ASN A 229 14.82 6.69 9.82
N TYR A 230 15.88 7.21 9.17
CA TYR A 230 16.57 6.56 8.04
C TYR A 230 15.74 6.48 6.74
N ALA A 231 14.67 7.24 6.60
CA ALA A 231 13.90 7.30 5.36
C ALA A 231 14.77 7.84 4.22
N GLY A 232 15.07 7.00 3.24
CA GLY A 232 16.03 7.31 2.17
C GLY A 232 15.71 6.70 0.80
N SER A 233 14.55 6.06 0.64
CA SER A 233 14.20 5.34 -0.59
C SER A 233 12.72 5.46 -0.96
N PHE A 234 12.36 5.04 -2.17
CA PHE A 234 10.95 4.91 -2.56
C PHE A 234 10.31 3.66 -1.95
N ILE A 235 11.10 2.59 -1.79
CA ILE A 235 10.65 1.33 -1.20
C ILE A 235 11.76 0.81 -0.30
N ASP A 236 11.45 0.57 0.97
CA ASP A 236 12.32 -0.10 1.92
C ASP A 236 11.80 -1.52 2.20
N ILE A 237 12.63 -2.54 1.93
CA ILE A 237 12.26 -3.96 1.97
C ILE A 237 13.05 -4.68 3.04
N LYS A 238 12.35 -5.22 4.03
CA LYS A 238 12.91 -6.04 5.11
C LYS A 238 12.36 -7.49 5.09
N GLY A 239 11.31 -7.72 4.28
CA GLY A 239 10.68 -9.02 4.06
C GLY A 239 11.45 -9.91 3.09
N ASN A 240 10.80 -10.94 2.53
CA ASN A 240 11.36 -11.86 1.53
C ASN A 240 10.57 -11.89 0.22
N ASN A 241 11.22 -12.26 -0.87
CA ASN A 241 10.60 -12.62 -2.15
C ASN A 241 9.70 -11.52 -2.75
N CYS A 242 10.03 -10.25 -2.57
CA CYS A 242 9.29 -9.16 -3.17
C CYS A 242 9.56 -9.04 -4.67
N TYR A 243 8.53 -8.67 -5.42
CA TYR A 243 8.62 -8.41 -6.86
C TYR A 243 8.29 -6.94 -7.14
N VAL A 244 9.32 -6.17 -7.50
CA VAL A 244 9.22 -4.72 -7.75
C VAL A 244 9.44 -4.49 -9.24
N HIS A 245 8.40 -4.10 -9.99
CA HIS A 245 8.52 -4.01 -11.43
C HIS A 245 7.66 -2.92 -12.09
N ASP A 246 8.11 -2.48 -13.24
CA ASP A 246 7.40 -1.51 -14.08
C ASP A 246 7.07 -0.19 -13.35
N ASN A 247 7.84 0.18 -12.33
CA ASN A 247 7.64 1.40 -11.55
C ASN A 247 8.47 2.56 -12.10
N VAL A 248 8.02 3.79 -11.80
CA VAL A 248 8.74 5.02 -12.13
C VAL A 248 9.01 5.83 -10.87
N GLY A 249 10.27 6.20 -10.63
CA GLY A 249 10.67 7.00 -9.47
C GLY A 249 11.35 8.31 -9.89
N PHE A 250 11.01 9.40 -9.21
CA PHE A 250 11.61 10.73 -9.44
C PHE A 250 12.25 11.25 -8.15
N ARG A 251 13.57 11.32 -8.14
CA ARG A 251 14.33 12.04 -7.14
C ARG A 251 14.66 13.42 -7.69
N ASN A 252 14.28 14.48 -7.02
CA ASN A 252 14.74 15.81 -7.36
C ASN A 252 15.95 16.24 -6.51
N LYS A 253 16.54 17.41 -6.86
CA LYS A 253 17.78 17.91 -6.27
C LYS A 253 17.76 18.11 -4.76
N ASN A 254 16.58 18.28 -4.15
CA ASN A 254 16.43 18.54 -2.71
C ASN A 254 15.96 17.29 -1.95
N SER A 255 15.67 16.20 -2.65
CA SER A 255 15.22 14.95 -2.05
C SER A 255 16.30 14.31 -1.18
N LYS A 256 15.87 13.64 -0.12
CA LYS A 256 16.72 12.82 0.75
C LYS A 256 16.87 11.37 0.28
N VAL A 257 16.30 11.05 -0.87
CA VAL A 257 16.43 9.70 -1.46
C VAL A 257 17.92 9.42 -1.74
N GLU A 258 18.45 8.35 -1.16
CA GLU A 258 19.83 7.87 -1.31
C GLU A 258 19.90 6.67 -2.27
N ALA A 259 18.86 5.83 -2.29
CA ALA A 259 18.65 4.76 -3.25
C ALA A 259 17.21 4.77 -3.76
N ALA A 260 16.94 4.22 -4.94
CA ALA A 260 15.56 4.08 -5.37
C ALA A 260 14.84 3.01 -4.53
N PHE A 261 15.51 1.90 -4.29
CA PHE A 261 15.01 0.79 -3.48
C PHE A 261 16.07 0.38 -2.45
N GLU A 262 15.67 0.16 -1.23
CA GLU A 262 16.53 -0.34 -0.17
C GLU A 262 16.09 -1.75 0.27
N VAL A 263 17.07 -2.60 0.60
CA VAL A 263 16.83 -3.93 1.12
C VAL A 263 17.64 -4.11 2.39
N HIS A 264 16.97 -4.44 3.49
CA HIS A 264 17.61 -4.60 4.79
C HIS A 264 17.38 -6.00 5.38
N ARG A 265 18.40 -6.52 6.06
CA ARG A 265 18.29 -7.75 6.86
C ARG A 265 18.19 -7.40 8.34
N LEU A 266 16.98 -7.25 8.85
CA LEU A 266 16.72 -6.95 10.26
C LEU A 266 16.55 -8.22 11.12
N ALA A 267 16.29 -9.37 10.48
CA ALA A 267 16.18 -10.67 11.13
C ALA A 267 16.91 -11.75 10.31
N GLU A 268 17.40 -12.79 10.96
CA GLU A 268 18.06 -13.91 10.29
C GLU A 268 17.08 -14.62 9.33
N GLY A 269 17.54 -14.90 8.10
CA GLY A 269 16.72 -15.55 7.06
C GLY A 269 15.76 -14.62 6.32
N TRP A 270 15.82 -13.30 6.58
CA TRP A 270 14.98 -12.29 5.91
C TRP A 270 15.81 -11.34 5.05
N GLY A 271 15.15 -10.58 4.18
CA GLY A 271 15.78 -9.63 3.27
C GLY A 271 16.34 -10.27 1.99
N ASP A 272 15.87 -11.43 1.56
CA ASP A 272 16.38 -12.14 0.39
C ASP A 272 15.28 -12.48 -0.65
N GLY A 273 15.72 -12.82 -1.86
CA GLY A 273 14.87 -13.38 -2.91
C GLY A 273 14.10 -12.35 -3.75
N HIS A 274 14.49 -11.09 -3.73
CA HIS A 274 13.78 -10.02 -4.44
C HIS A 274 14.07 -10.00 -5.93
N ARG A 275 13.14 -9.44 -6.69
CA ARG A 275 13.28 -9.20 -8.12
C ARG A 275 12.94 -7.74 -8.42
N PHE A 276 13.86 -7.04 -9.10
CA PHE A 276 13.68 -5.66 -9.57
C PHE A 276 13.75 -5.66 -11.10
N ILE A 277 12.61 -5.47 -11.76
CA ILE A 277 12.50 -5.67 -13.21
C ILE A 277 11.79 -4.48 -13.87
N ASN A 278 12.33 -3.99 -14.99
CA ASN A 278 11.73 -2.93 -15.80
C ASN A 278 11.46 -1.61 -15.06
N ASN A 279 12.11 -1.31 -13.95
CA ASN A 279 11.90 -0.04 -13.26
C ASN A 279 12.70 1.08 -13.95
N VAL A 280 12.15 2.29 -13.92
CA VAL A 280 12.79 3.49 -14.45
C VAL A 280 12.90 4.51 -13.33
N VAL A 281 14.12 4.95 -13.01
CA VAL A 281 14.35 5.90 -11.93
C VAL A 281 15.15 7.11 -12.40
N TYR A 282 14.66 8.30 -12.10
CA TYR A 282 15.30 9.58 -12.36
C TYR A 282 15.95 10.06 -11.07
N MET A 283 17.28 9.89 -10.99
CA MET A 283 18.08 10.07 -9.77
C MET A 283 19.01 11.28 -9.95
N ASP A 284 18.45 12.48 -10.00
CA ASP A 284 19.24 13.71 -10.12
C ASP A 284 20.35 13.79 -9.07
N ARG A 285 21.54 14.23 -9.45
CA ARG A 285 22.66 14.40 -8.53
C ARG A 285 22.35 15.50 -7.50
N PRO A 286 22.80 15.37 -6.23
CA PRO A 286 22.65 16.41 -5.23
C PRO A 286 23.27 17.73 -5.73
N TYR A 287 22.54 18.83 -5.56
CA TYR A 287 23.07 20.15 -5.88
C TYR A 287 24.03 20.61 -4.77
N GLY A 288 25.30 20.83 -5.11
CA GLY A 288 26.27 21.55 -4.26
C GLY A 288 27.20 20.71 -3.39
N GLU A 289 27.01 19.42 -3.23
CA GLU A 289 28.00 18.54 -2.61
C GLU A 289 28.68 17.70 -3.69
N ILE A 290 29.91 18.11 -4.04
CA ILE A 290 30.84 17.32 -4.84
C ILE A 290 31.45 16.25 -3.91
N ASP A 291 30.62 15.40 -3.30
CA ASP A 291 31.10 14.09 -2.88
C ASP A 291 30.91 13.14 -4.07
N THR A 292 31.91 13.20 -4.95
CA THR A 292 32.02 12.33 -6.12
C THR A 292 32.11 10.83 -5.76
N ASN A 293 32.11 10.50 -4.48
CA ASN A 293 32.21 9.13 -3.97
C ASN A 293 30.86 8.57 -3.48
N LYS A 294 29.83 9.38 -3.29
CA LYS A 294 28.49 8.89 -2.92
C LYS A 294 27.70 8.57 -4.19
N LYS A 295 27.81 7.35 -4.66
CA LYS A 295 26.94 6.83 -5.72
C LYS A 295 25.53 6.64 -5.14
N MET A 296 24.52 7.18 -5.82
CA MET A 296 23.14 6.82 -5.55
C MET A 296 22.85 5.52 -6.28
N TYR A 297 22.36 4.55 -5.53
CA TYR A 297 22.09 3.23 -6.08
C TYR A 297 20.64 3.11 -6.57
N VAL A 298 20.41 2.29 -7.59
CA VAL A 298 19.05 1.87 -7.94
C VAL A 298 18.53 0.93 -6.87
N VAL A 299 19.36 -0.03 -6.42
CA VAL A 299 19.08 -0.85 -5.23
C VAL A 299 20.29 -0.80 -4.30
N ASP A 300 20.07 -0.48 -3.03
CA ASP A 300 21.04 -0.63 -1.95
C ASP A 300 20.65 -1.82 -1.09
N GLY A 301 21.50 -2.85 -1.07
CA GLY A 301 21.24 -4.08 -0.31
C GLY A 301 22.54 -4.81 0.01
N TRP A 302 23.11 -4.50 1.20
CA TRP A 302 24.35 -5.10 1.62
C TRP A 302 24.21 -6.59 1.94
N ASN A 303 24.94 -7.44 1.18
CA ASN A 303 24.99 -8.90 1.37
C ASN A 303 23.63 -9.60 1.26
N MET A 304 22.76 -9.09 0.35
CA MET A 304 21.43 -9.62 0.07
C MET A 304 21.40 -10.36 -1.27
N LYS A 305 20.39 -11.22 -1.45
CA LYS A 305 20.15 -11.93 -2.71
C LYS A 305 18.96 -11.31 -3.42
N PHE A 306 19.20 -10.75 -4.59
CA PHE A 306 18.15 -10.26 -5.47
C PHE A 306 18.55 -10.41 -6.94
N SER A 307 17.59 -10.37 -7.83
CA SER A 307 17.80 -10.33 -9.27
C SER A 307 17.33 -9.00 -9.86
N VAL A 308 18.00 -8.58 -10.93
CA VAL A 308 17.75 -7.31 -11.61
C VAL A 308 17.70 -7.54 -13.12
N LYS A 309 16.70 -6.92 -13.79
CA LYS A 309 16.57 -7.04 -15.23
C LYS A 309 15.89 -5.83 -15.84
N ASN A 310 16.42 -5.32 -16.94
CA ASN A 310 15.83 -4.23 -17.72
C ASN A 310 15.54 -2.95 -16.91
N ASN A 311 16.20 -2.71 -15.78
CA ASN A 311 16.04 -1.44 -15.07
C ASN A 311 16.83 -0.35 -15.77
N LYS A 312 16.33 0.90 -15.67
CA LYS A 312 16.98 2.08 -16.24
C LYS A 312 17.14 3.17 -15.20
N VAL A 313 18.21 3.93 -15.31
CA VAL A 313 18.46 5.09 -14.44
C VAL A 313 18.89 6.29 -15.26
N ASP A 314 18.46 7.48 -14.82
CA ASP A 314 18.94 8.76 -15.33
C ASP A 314 19.54 9.58 -14.19
N TYR A 315 20.82 9.96 -14.31
CA TYR A 315 21.50 10.86 -13.38
C TYR A 315 21.58 12.30 -13.92
N GLY A 316 20.66 12.68 -14.80
CA GLY A 316 20.64 13.99 -15.45
C GLY A 316 21.40 14.06 -16.78
N GLU A 317 21.81 12.91 -17.34
CA GLU A 317 22.55 12.79 -18.60
C GLU A 317 21.83 11.91 -19.64
N GLY A 318 20.59 11.49 -19.34
CA GLY A 318 19.76 10.57 -20.11
C GLY A 318 19.69 9.17 -19.52
N LEU A 319 18.69 8.42 -19.94
CA LEU A 319 18.44 7.06 -19.46
C LEU A 319 19.52 6.09 -19.94
N ILE A 320 20.11 5.37 -19.01
CA ILE A 320 21.07 4.28 -19.25
C ILE A 320 20.59 2.99 -18.62
N ASP A 321 21.11 1.84 -19.10
CA ASP A 321 20.81 0.54 -18.52
C ASP A 321 21.46 0.40 -17.14
N ALA A 322 20.66 -0.01 -16.16
CA ALA A 322 21.06 -0.18 -14.77
C ALA A 322 21.08 -1.66 -14.36
N ASN A 323 21.62 -2.53 -15.22
CA ASN A 323 21.68 -3.97 -14.95
C ASN A 323 23.08 -4.46 -14.57
N SER A 324 24.04 -3.56 -14.38
CA SER A 324 25.39 -3.88 -13.94
C SER A 324 25.61 -3.64 -12.45
N ALA A 325 26.60 -4.30 -11.86
CA ALA A 325 26.90 -4.20 -10.42
C ALA A 325 27.23 -2.77 -9.94
N GLU A 326 27.59 -1.86 -10.84
CA GLU A 326 27.90 -0.47 -10.48
C GLU A 326 26.69 0.35 -10.01
N PHE A 327 25.46 -0.10 -10.34
CA PHE A 327 24.21 0.52 -9.92
C PHE A 327 23.61 -0.11 -8.65
N TYR A 328 24.30 -1.09 -8.08
CA TYR A 328 23.84 -1.88 -6.96
C TYR A 328 24.92 -1.99 -5.90
N ASN A 329 24.58 -1.70 -4.66
CA ASN A 329 25.52 -1.82 -3.53
C ASN A 329 25.44 -3.23 -2.90
N SER A 330 25.40 -4.27 -3.70
CA SER A 330 25.47 -5.64 -3.19
C SER A 330 26.82 -6.26 -3.46
N ARG A 331 27.52 -6.75 -2.44
CA ARG A 331 28.78 -7.48 -2.61
C ARG A 331 28.60 -8.89 -3.19
N LEU A 332 27.34 -9.39 -3.23
CA LEU A 332 26.98 -10.70 -3.78
C LEU A 332 25.68 -10.58 -4.57
N VAL A 333 25.74 -9.95 -5.72
CA VAL A 333 24.67 -10.11 -6.72
C VAL A 333 24.94 -11.45 -7.40
N ASN A 334 24.26 -12.49 -7.01
CA ASN A 334 24.10 -13.65 -7.85
C ASN A 334 23.08 -13.27 -8.92
N PHE A 335 23.56 -12.84 -10.09
CA PHE A 335 22.75 -12.72 -11.28
C PHE A 335 22.24 -14.13 -11.60
N LEU A 336 20.98 -14.38 -11.28
CA LEU A 336 20.28 -15.53 -11.86
C LEU A 336 19.87 -15.09 -13.27
N GLU A 337 20.48 -15.72 -14.27
CA GLU A 337 20.14 -15.59 -15.69
C GLU A 337 18.67 -15.92 -15.98
#